data_08a2917dbfe08b646b02741d282b4fc6
#
_entry.id   08a2917dbfe08b646b02741d282b4fc6
#
_cell.length_a   1.000
_cell.length_b   1.000
_cell.length_c   1.000
_cell.angle_alpha   90.00
_cell.angle_beta   90.00
_cell.angle_gamma   90.00
#
_symmetry.space_group_name_H-M   'P 1'
#
loop_
_entity.id
_entity.type
_entity.pdbx_description
1 polymer ?
#
loop_
_entity_poly.entity_id
_entity_poly.type
_entity_poly.pdbx_seq_one_letter_code
_entity_poly.pdbx_strand_id
1 'polypeptide(L)'
;MSYSLALRGLRVLVSGAGVAGPAFAWWLTRYGAEVTVVELAPALRTSGFAVDFRGPTHLGVLAAMGVLDDLRAVQTRGGAMSCVDEHGREIFRLPAEFAGGELEVRRRDLSRILHRRSADRAEYLFGDQITALTETVDGVHVEFDRAGARTVDLVVGADGLHSGVRRLAFGPESGYVRHLGYHLAGWELPNELGVGPLSQQYNVPGRMASVAADQSDPTRAGAFVVFTAPDPEGDWYDLDQQKKIITTALDGLGWHVPHLLASLRDAPELYFDSISKVRVPRWHAGRTALLGDAAWGVTLGGMGVGTGIVGGYVLAGELAVAGGDHRIAFPAYERRLRDYAMRWQRGASPGPFLAPATAGGLWLRNRLLRTRPVQAMLVRGTRSLATDLDLPDYPAPS
;
A
#
# COMPACT_ATOMS: atom_id res chain seq x y z
N MET A 1 12.51 -32.36 -11.45
CA MET A 1 13.49 -31.87 -10.46
C MET A 1 12.72 -31.11 -9.41
N SER A 2 12.93 -31.41 -8.13
CA SER A 2 12.25 -30.68 -7.04
C SER A 2 12.91 -29.31 -6.89
N TYR A 3 12.18 -28.24 -7.19
CA TYR A 3 12.66 -26.85 -7.06
C TYR A 3 12.62 -26.32 -5.62
N SER A 4 12.27 -27.18 -4.66
CA SER A 4 12.15 -26.81 -3.24
C SER A 4 13.44 -26.28 -2.60
N LEU A 5 14.58 -26.42 -3.28
CA LEU A 5 15.88 -25.96 -2.84
C LEU A 5 16.63 -25.14 -3.92
N ALA A 6 15.89 -24.58 -4.88
CA ALA A 6 16.49 -23.83 -5.99
C ALA A 6 17.31 -22.62 -5.53
N LEU A 7 17.00 -22.06 -4.35
CA LEU A 7 17.68 -20.91 -3.75
C LEU A 7 18.47 -21.26 -2.49
N ARG A 8 18.81 -22.55 -2.29
CA ARG A 8 19.57 -22.97 -1.11
C ARG A 8 20.92 -22.25 -1.01
N GLY A 9 21.18 -21.65 0.16
CA GLY A 9 22.38 -20.89 0.43
C GLY A 9 22.36 -19.45 -0.09
N LEU A 10 21.28 -19.01 -0.76
CA LEU A 10 21.10 -17.62 -1.15
C LEU A 10 20.61 -16.80 0.05
N ARG A 11 21.38 -15.78 0.46
CA ARG A 11 21.06 -14.86 1.56
C ARG A 11 20.43 -13.60 0.99
N VAL A 12 19.17 -13.34 1.36
CA VAL A 12 18.41 -12.20 0.87
C VAL A 12 17.95 -11.30 2.01
N LEU A 13 18.32 -10.02 1.96
CA LEU A 13 17.80 -9.00 2.84
C LEU A 13 16.62 -8.29 2.18
N VAL A 14 15.51 -8.22 2.87
CA VAL A 14 14.29 -7.51 2.43
C VAL A 14 14.06 -6.32 3.37
N SER A 15 13.99 -5.11 2.82
CA SER A 15 13.63 -3.91 3.58
C SER A 15 12.13 -3.68 3.50
N GLY A 16 11.46 -3.65 4.67
CA GLY A 16 10.03 -3.41 4.83
C GLY A 16 9.20 -4.65 5.15
N ALA A 17 8.52 -4.63 6.32
CA ALA A 17 7.61 -5.69 6.79
C ALA A 17 6.11 -5.31 6.58
N GLY A 18 5.80 -4.45 5.63
CA GLY A 18 4.42 -4.05 5.33
C GLY A 18 3.60 -5.20 4.73
N VAL A 19 3.53 -5.30 3.41
CA VAL A 19 2.79 -6.35 2.68
C VAL A 19 3.68 -7.08 1.69
N ALA A 20 4.33 -6.34 0.78
CA ALA A 20 5.13 -6.94 -0.28
C ALA A 20 6.34 -7.71 0.26
N GLY A 21 7.01 -7.18 1.30
CA GLY A 21 8.16 -7.83 1.93
C GLY A 21 7.85 -9.19 2.53
N PRO A 22 6.89 -9.32 3.46
CA PRO A 22 6.48 -10.62 4.02
C PRO A 22 5.95 -11.60 2.96
N ALA A 23 5.21 -11.13 1.96
CA ALA A 23 4.77 -11.99 0.85
C ALA A 23 5.96 -12.53 0.04
N PHE A 24 6.94 -11.68 -0.27
CA PHE A 24 8.16 -12.08 -0.96
C PHE A 24 9.02 -13.02 -0.10
N ALA A 25 9.19 -12.71 1.19
CA ALA A 25 9.93 -13.56 2.13
C ALA A 25 9.31 -14.97 2.23
N TRP A 26 7.96 -15.05 2.22
CA TRP A 26 7.26 -16.33 2.21
C TRP A 26 7.64 -17.20 1.01
N TRP A 27 7.68 -16.64 -0.20
CA TRP A 27 8.07 -17.36 -1.41
C TRP A 27 9.53 -17.77 -1.38
N LEU A 28 10.44 -16.83 -1.04
CA LEU A 28 11.88 -17.10 -1.02
C LEU A 28 12.26 -18.25 -0.07
N THR A 29 11.71 -18.22 1.15
CA THR A 29 12.04 -19.25 2.16
C THR A 29 11.58 -20.64 1.75
N ARG A 30 10.51 -20.72 0.96
CA ARG A 30 10.02 -21.99 0.42
C ARG A 30 10.83 -22.49 -0.77
N TYR A 31 11.51 -21.61 -1.46
CA TYR A 31 12.54 -21.97 -2.44
C TYR A 31 13.92 -22.25 -1.79
N GLY A 32 14.02 -22.16 -0.47
CA GLY A 32 15.22 -22.53 0.29
C GLY A 32 16.20 -21.38 0.57
N ALA A 33 15.84 -20.13 0.27
CA ALA A 33 16.67 -18.98 0.61
C ALA A 33 16.69 -18.69 2.11
N GLU A 34 17.80 -18.12 2.58
CA GLU A 34 17.93 -17.53 3.91
C GLU A 34 17.48 -16.06 3.84
N VAL A 35 16.41 -15.72 4.56
CA VAL A 35 15.78 -14.42 4.44
C VAL A 35 15.78 -13.68 5.76
N THR A 36 16.29 -12.44 5.74
CA THR A 36 16.13 -11.47 6.81
C THR A 36 15.24 -10.31 6.31
N VAL A 37 14.22 -9.95 7.08
CA VAL A 37 13.36 -8.78 6.83
C VAL A 37 13.65 -7.73 7.87
N VAL A 38 14.03 -6.50 7.45
CA VAL A 38 14.22 -5.36 8.34
C VAL A 38 13.05 -4.38 8.20
N GLU A 39 12.55 -3.87 9.34
CA GLU A 39 11.42 -2.94 9.41
C GLU A 39 11.77 -1.78 10.36
N LEU A 40 11.58 -0.55 9.87
CA LEU A 40 11.82 0.67 10.63
C LEU A 40 10.91 0.77 11.87
N ALA A 41 9.64 0.39 11.74
CA ALA A 41 8.70 0.41 12.85
C ALA A 41 9.10 -0.63 13.92
N PRO A 42 8.90 -0.33 15.22
CA PRO A 42 9.25 -1.24 16.31
C PRO A 42 8.37 -2.51 16.37
N ALA A 43 7.25 -2.52 15.64
CA ALA A 43 6.34 -3.65 15.50
C ALA A 43 5.55 -3.54 14.20
N LEU A 44 4.76 -4.55 13.87
CA LEU A 44 3.80 -4.47 12.76
C LEU A 44 2.84 -3.31 12.99
N ARG A 45 2.64 -2.49 11.96
CA ARG A 45 1.71 -1.35 12.01
C ARG A 45 0.28 -1.84 12.26
N THR A 46 -0.41 -1.17 13.17
CA THR A 46 -1.82 -1.45 13.51
C THR A 46 -2.78 -0.52 12.78
N SER A 47 -2.29 0.61 12.28
CA SER A 47 -3.05 1.61 11.51
C SER A 47 -3.04 1.32 10.00
N GLY A 48 -3.96 1.92 9.28
CA GLY A 48 -4.05 1.86 7.83
C GLY A 48 -5.45 1.48 7.33
N PHE A 49 -5.73 1.85 6.09
CA PHE A 49 -7.03 1.64 5.45
C PHE A 49 -7.24 0.18 5.05
N ALA A 50 -8.50 -0.15 4.73
CA ALA A 50 -8.81 -1.38 4.04
C ALA A 50 -8.13 -1.41 2.67
N VAL A 51 -7.75 -2.60 2.25
CA VAL A 51 -7.14 -2.88 0.96
C VAL A 51 -7.97 -3.93 0.26
N ASP A 52 -8.11 -3.80 -1.06
CA ASP A 52 -8.93 -4.69 -1.85
C ASP A 52 -8.11 -5.50 -2.85
N PHE A 53 -8.61 -6.70 -3.12
CA PHE A 53 -8.07 -7.60 -4.12
C PHE A 53 -9.13 -7.90 -5.16
N ARG A 54 -8.73 -7.94 -6.42
CA ARG A 54 -9.62 -8.11 -7.56
C ARG A 54 -9.01 -9.05 -8.59
N GLY A 55 -9.87 -9.86 -9.18
CA GLY A 55 -9.54 -10.72 -10.28
C GLY A 55 -8.66 -11.93 -9.94
N PRO A 56 -8.56 -12.87 -10.89
CA PRO A 56 -7.91 -14.15 -10.68
C PRO A 56 -6.41 -14.04 -10.41
N THR A 57 -5.73 -13.01 -10.93
CA THR A 57 -4.30 -12.80 -10.68
C THR A 57 -4.00 -12.60 -9.19
N HIS A 58 -4.72 -11.66 -8.51
CA HIS A 58 -4.50 -11.43 -7.08
C HIS A 58 -4.95 -12.62 -6.24
N LEU A 59 -6.17 -13.10 -6.49
CA LEU A 59 -6.75 -14.21 -5.71
C LEU A 59 -5.99 -15.51 -5.91
N GLY A 60 -5.47 -15.76 -7.12
CA GLY A 60 -4.65 -16.92 -7.43
C GLY A 60 -3.33 -16.94 -6.65
N VAL A 61 -2.63 -15.81 -6.57
CA VAL A 61 -1.40 -15.73 -5.77
C VAL A 61 -1.68 -15.90 -4.28
N LEU A 62 -2.76 -15.28 -3.74
CA LEU A 62 -3.15 -15.46 -2.34
C LEU A 62 -3.56 -16.92 -2.03
N ALA A 63 -4.23 -17.58 -2.97
CA ALA A 63 -4.58 -19.00 -2.85
C ALA A 63 -3.31 -19.87 -2.88
N ALA A 64 -2.39 -19.62 -3.80
CA ALA A 64 -1.11 -20.35 -3.88
C ALA A 64 -0.23 -20.17 -2.62
N MET A 65 -0.34 -19.01 -1.93
CA MET A 65 0.27 -18.78 -0.62
C MET A 65 -0.48 -19.47 0.53
N GLY A 66 -1.67 -20.02 0.30
CA GLY A 66 -2.50 -20.63 1.33
C GLY A 66 -3.07 -19.63 2.36
N VAL A 67 -3.17 -18.34 1.99
CA VAL A 67 -3.66 -17.27 2.89
C VAL A 67 -5.08 -16.81 2.56
N LEU A 68 -5.65 -17.26 1.44
CA LEU A 68 -6.93 -16.77 0.95
C LEU A 68 -8.08 -16.99 1.92
N ASP A 69 -8.14 -18.16 2.57
CA ASP A 69 -9.21 -18.47 3.52
C ASP A 69 -9.03 -17.72 4.85
N ASP A 70 -7.80 -17.53 5.33
CA ASP A 70 -7.51 -16.67 6.47
C ASP A 70 -7.98 -15.23 6.20
N LEU A 71 -7.75 -14.72 4.99
CA LEU A 71 -8.18 -13.37 4.59
C LEU A 71 -9.70 -13.27 4.46
N ARG A 72 -10.37 -14.29 3.93
CA ARG A 72 -11.83 -14.33 3.88
C ARG A 72 -12.47 -14.34 5.26
N ALA A 73 -11.83 -14.98 6.25
CA ALA A 73 -12.30 -14.99 7.62
C ALA A 73 -12.29 -13.60 8.30
N VAL A 74 -11.41 -12.69 7.85
CA VAL A 74 -11.28 -11.32 8.35
C VAL A 74 -11.77 -10.27 7.35
N GLN A 75 -12.49 -10.70 6.32
CA GLN A 75 -12.97 -9.83 5.26
C GLN A 75 -13.86 -8.71 5.82
N THR A 76 -13.53 -7.48 5.46
CA THR A 76 -14.44 -6.34 5.60
C THR A 76 -15.37 -6.33 4.39
N ARG A 77 -16.66 -6.12 4.64
CA ARG A 77 -17.62 -5.93 3.55
C ARG A 77 -17.71 -4.44 3.33
N GLY A 78 -16.92 -3.90 2.38
CA GLY A 78 -16.92 -2.49 2.05
C GLY A 78 -18.33 -1.92 1.94
N GLY A 79 -18.56 -0.81 2.63
CA GLY A 79 -19.86 -0.13 2.61
C GLY A 79 -20.03 0.72 1.37
N ALA A 80 -21.28 1.00 1.01
CA ALA A 80 -21.58 2.07 0.07
C ALA A 80 -21.04 3.40 0.62
N MET A 81 -20.76 4.35 -0.27
CA MET A 81 -20.26 5.68 0.08
C MET A 81 -21.34 6.72 -0.22
N SER A 82 -21.73 7.51 0.77
CA SER A 82 -22.67 8.61 0.63
C SER A 82 -21.94 9.95 0.69
N CYS A 83 -22.02 10.74 -0.36
CA CYS A 83 -21.56 12.11 -0.34
C CYS A 83 -22.70 13.00 0.20
N VAL A 84 -22.37 13.79 1.23
CA VAL A 84 -23.35 14.63 1.94
C VAL A 84 -22.98 16.11 1.87
N ASP A 85 -23.98 16.98 2.09
CA ASP A 85 -23.77 18.42 2.30
C ASP A 85 -23.39 18.72 3.78
N GLU A 86 -23.21 19.98 4.11
CA GLU A 86 -22.85 20.43 5.46
C GLU A 86 -23.90 20.08 6.54
N HIS A 87 -25.14 19.82 6.13
CA HIS A 87 -26.26 19.43 7.01
C HIS A 87 -26.46 17.90 7.05
N GLY A 88 -25.56 17.12 6.43
CA GLY A 88 -25.65 15.66 6.36
C GLY A 88 -26.67 15.13 5.35
N ARG A 89 -27.25 15.97 4.47
CA ARG A 89 -28.20 15.53 3.44
C ARG A 89 -27.45 14.92 2.27
N GLU A 90 -27.89 13.73 1.86
CA GLU A 90 -27.25 13.01 0.76
C GLU A 90 -27.33 13.77 -0.57
N ILE A 91 -26.19 13.98 -1.19
CA ILE A 91 -26.05 14.56 -2.53
C ILE A 91 -26.09 13.46 -3.59
N PHE A 92 -25.33 12.39 -3.39
CA PHE A 92 -25.33 11.16 -4.19
C PHE A 92 -24.76 10.00 -3.38
N ARG A 93 -25.00 8.79 -3.86
CA ARG A 93 -24.46 7.56 -3.27
C ARG A 93 -23.74 6.73 -4.32
N LEU A 94 -22.56 6.24 -3.99
CA LEU A 94 -21.82 5.24 -4.76
C LEU A 94 -22.06 3.86 -4.14
N PRO A 95 -22.29 2.83 -4.96
CA PRO A 95 -22.49 1.47 -4.46
C PRO A 95 -21.19 0.89 -3.88
N ALA A 96 -21.31 -0.12 -3.03
CA ALA A 96 -20.16 -0.75 -2.37
C ALA A 96 -19.13 -1.30 -3.38
N GLU A 97 -19.57 -1.78 -4.53
CA GLU A 97 -18.72 -2.32 -5.59
C GLU A 97 -17.76 -1.29 -6.21
N PHE A 98 -18.02 -0.01 -6.00
CA PHE A 98 -17.10 1.05 -6.45
C PHE A 98 -15.81 1.07 -5.63
N ALA A 99 -15.91 1.00 -4.31
CA ALA A 99 -14.78 1.08 -3.39
C ALA A 99 -14.23 -0.30 -3.00
N GLY A 100 -15.10 -1.32 -2.90
CA GLY A 100 -14.72 -2.68 -2.51
C GLY A 100 -14.33 -3.57 -3.69
N GLY A 101 -13.32 -4.44 -3.47
CA GLY A 101 -12.96 -5.53 -4.37
C GLY A 101 -13.75 -6.81 -4.12
N GLU A 102 -13.34 -7.91 -4.75
CA GLU A 102 -13.88 -9.25 -4.47
C GLU A 102 -13.51 -9.72 -3.06
N LEU A 103 -12.37 -9.26 -2.56
CA LEU A 103 -11.89 -9.47 -1.21
C LEU A 103 -11.34 -8.15 -0.69
N GLU A 104 -11.92 -7.63 0.38
CA GLU A 104 -11.44 -6.44 1.06
C GLU A 104 -11.08 -6.80 2.51
N VAL A 105 -9.91 -6.39 2.97
CA VAL A 105 -9.42 -6.67 4.31
C VAL A 105 -8.72 -5.44 4.89
N ARG A 106 -8.66 -5.31 6.20
CA ARG A 106 -7.85 -4.28 6.84
C ARG A 106 -6.38 -4.56 6.59
N ARG A 107 -5.62 -3.52 6.27
CA ARG A 107 -4.18 -3.65 6.04
C ARG A 107 -3.45 -4.29 7.23
N ARG A 108 -3.86 -3.98 8.47
CA ARG A 108 -3.30 -4.59 9.68
C ARG A 108 -3.49 -6.11 9.74
N ASP A 109 -4.65 -6.60 9.35
CA ASP A 109 -4.96 -8.03 9.39
C ASP A 109 -4.20 -8.78 8.28
N LEU A 110 -4.13 -8.17 7.09
CA LEU A 110 -3.30 -8.67 5.99
C LEU A 110 -1.83 -8.77 6.40
N SER A 111 -1.25 -7.71 6.94
CA SER A 111 0.16 -7.69 7.37
C SER A 111 0.43 -8.73 8.45
N ARG A 112 -0.49 -8.90 9.41
CA ARG A 112 -0.39 -9.90 10.47
C ARG A 112 -0.43 -11.33 9.91
N ILE A 113 -1.33 -11.60 8.96
CA ILE A 113 -1.45 -12.92 8.32
C ILE A 113 -0.17 -13.23 7.53
N LEU A 114 0.30 -12.32 6.70
CA LEU A 114 1.51 -12.50 5.91
C LEU A 114 2.77 -12.68 6.77
N HIS A 115 2.92 -11.85 7.81
CA HIS A 115 4.01 -11.99 8.76
C HIS A 115 3.97 -13.36 9.45
N ARG A 116 2.83 -13.77 10.03
CA ARG A 116 2.70 -15.07 10.68
C ARG A 116 3.06 -16.24 9.76
N ARG A 117 2.75 -16.12 8.47
CA ARG A 117 3.03 -17.14 7.46
C ARG A 117 4.49 -17.20 7.01
N SER A 118 5.24 -16.13 7.19
CA SER A 118 6.66 -16.05 6.79
C SER A 118 7.65 -16.14 7.96
N ALA A 119 7.25 -15.75 9.15
CA ALA A 119 8.11 -15.66 10.34
C ALA A 119 8.56 -17.01 10.90
N ASP A 120 7.98 -18.11 10.45
CA ASP A 120 8.45 -19.47 10.79
C ASP A 120 9.79 -19.81 10.14
N ARG A 121 10.15 -19.13 9.04
CA ARG A 121 11.34 -19.42 8.23
C ARG A 121 12.19 -18.20 7.89
N ALA A 122 11.72 -16.99 8.16
CA ALA A 122 12.46 -15.74 7.94
C ALA A 122 12.77 -15.03 9.26
N GLU A 123 13.95 -14.46 9.38
CA GLU A 123 14.30 -13.57 10.49
C GLU A 123 13.64 -12.21 10.30
N TYR A 124 13.13 -11.60 11.38
CA TYR A 124 12.59 -10.25 11.37
C TYR A 124 13.32 -9.34 12.34
N LEU A 125 13.82 -8.21 11.84
CA LEU A 125 14.47 -7.14 12.62
C LEU A 125 13.56 -5.94 12.64
N PHE A 126 12.82 -5.74 13.74
CA PHE A 126 11.97 -4.57 13.94
C PHE A 126 12.71 -3.44 14.63
N GLY A 127 12.28 -2.19 14.37
CA GLY A 127 12.87 -0.99 14.94
C GLY A 127 14.26 -0.68 14.40
N ASP A 128 14.56 -1.12 13.17
CA ASP A 128 15.86 -0.94 12.53
C ASP A 128 15.72 -0.59 11.05
N GLN A 129 16.73 -0.02 10.46
CA GLN A 129 16.78 0.38 9.06
C GLN A 129 18.17 0.19 8.46
N ILE A 130 18.20 0.03 7.15
CA ILE A 130 19.44 0.03 6.38
C ILE A 130 19.96 1.46 6.28
N THR A 131 21.22 1.69 6.66
CA THR A 131 21.88 2.99 6.60
C THR A 131 22.90 3.11 5.47
N ALA A 132 23.51 1.98 5.05
CA ALA A 132 24.42 1.94 3.92
C ALA A 132 24.37 0.61 3.17
N LEU A 133 24.61 0.66 1.87
CA LEU A 133 24.74 -0.48 0.96
C LEU A 133 26.04 -0.34 0.17
N THR A 134 26.93 -1.33 0.26
CA THR A 134 28.17 -1.37 -0.51
C THR A 134 28.25 -2.71 -1.25
N GLU A 135 28.09 -2.68 -2.58
CA GLU A 135 28.23 -3.87 -3.40
C GLU A 135 29.68 -4.28 -3.54
N THR A 136 29.97 -5.56 -3.34
CA THR A 136 31.29 -6.19 -3.44
C THR A 136 31.23 -7.41 -4.36
N VAL A 137 32.37 -8.03 -4.63
CA VAL A 137 32.43 -9.26 -5.43
C VAL A 137 31.68 -10.42 -4.75
N ASP A 138 31.67 -10.45 -3.40
CA ASP A 138 31.09 -11.52 -2.59
C ASP A 138 29.61 -11.29 -2.20
N GLY A 139 29.07 -10.10 -2.51
CA GLY A 139 27.69 -9.75 -2.15
C GLY A 139 27.50 -8.26 -1.90
N VAL A 140 26.54 -7.93 -1.05
CA VAL A 140 26.26 -6.56 -0.59
C VAL A 140 26.57 -6.49 0.89
N HIS A 141 27.53 -5.65 1.25
CA HIS A 141 27.75 -5.27 2.65
C HIS A 141 26.69 -4.25 3.06
N VAL A 142 25.97 -4.57 4.12
CA VAL A 142 24.82 -3.79 4.61
C VAL A 142 25.11 -3.30 6.02
N GLU A 143 24.95 -2.00 6.24
CA GLU A 143 25.01 -1.39 7.56
C GLU A 143 23.59 -1.05 8.03
N PHE A 144 23.34 -1.22 9.32
CA PHE A 144 22.06 -0.95 9.97
C PHE A 144 22.22 0.16 11.01
N ASP A 145 21.11 0.75 11.41
CA ASP A 145 21.11 1.77 12.48
C ASP A 145 21.44 1.17 13.84
N ARG A 146 20.99 -0.05 14.11
CA ARG A 146 21.12 -0.74 15.42
C ARG A 146 21.79 -2.10 15.34
N ALA A 147 21.43 -2.92 14.37
CA ALA A 147 22.00 -4.26 14.23
C ALA A 147 23.44 -4.18 13.71
N GLY A 148 24.21 -5.23 13.97
CA GLY A 148 25.55 -5.37 13.39
C GLY A 148 25.52 -5.50 11.87
N ALA A 149 26.53 -4.96 11.19
CA ALA A 149 26.67 -5.07 9.73
C ALA A 149 26.66 -6.53 9.26
N ARG A 150 26.08 -6.80 8.08
CA ARG A 150 25.97 -8.12 7.47
C ARG A 150 26.37 -8.09 6.00
N THR A 151 26.82 -9.23 5.48
CA THR A 151 27.01 -9.41 4.05
C THR A 151 25.97 -10.41 3.54
N VAL A 152 25.17 -9.97 2.56
CA VAL A 152 24.10 -10.75 1.93
C VAL A 152 24.34 -10.85 0.42
N ASP A 153 23.69 -11.78 -0.24
CA ASP A 153 23.87 -11.96 -1.68
C ASP A 153 22.99 -10.98 -2.48
N LEU A 154 21.79 -10.68 -1.97
CA LEU A 154 20.84 -9.76 -2.61
C LEU A 154 20.15 -8.86 -1.58
N VAL A 155 19.79 -7.65 -1.99
CA VAL A 155 18.95 -6.72 -1.23
C VAL A 155 17.69 -6.39 -2.03
N VAL A 156 16.52 -6.43 -1.38
CA VAL A 156 15.24 -6.04 -2.01
C VAL A 156 14.54 -4.99 -1.18
N GLY A 157 14.35 -3.80 -1.76
CA GLY A 157 13.57 -2.72 -1.17
C GLY A 157 12.08 -2.94 -1.40
N ALA A 158 11.35 -3.30 -0.33
CA ALA A 158 9.89 -3.41 -0.26
C ALA A 158 9.32 -2.42 0.76
N ASP A 159 10.03 -1.33 1.00
CA ASP A 159 9.91 -0.33 2.06
C ASP A 159 9.03 0.87 1.68
N GLY A 160 8.21 0.71 0.63
CA GLY A 160 7.10 1.58 0.33
C GLY A 160 7.46 2.88 -0.41
N LEU A 161 6.56 3.86 -0.32
CA LEU A 161 6.64 5.11 -1.07
C LEU A 161 7.95 5.87 -0.82
N HIS A 162 8.39 5.94 0.43
CA HIS A 162 9.59 6.64 0.90
C HIS A 162 10.80 5.71 1.07
N SER A 163 10.98 4.79 0.11
CA SER A 163 11.98 3.71 0.17
C SER A 163 13.41 4.19 0.47
N GLY A 164 13.95 3.72 1.59
CA GLY A 164 15.35 3.90 1.97
C GLY A 164 16.31 3.19 1.02
N VAL A 165 15.97 1.96 0.61
CA VAL A 165 16.78 1.20 -0.36
C VAL A 165 16.84 1.91 -1.71
N ARG A 166 15.71 2.48 -2.18
CA ARG A 166 15.73 3.30 -3.41
C ARG A 166 16.66 4.48 -3.27
N ARG A 167 16.65 5.19 -2.14
CA ARG A 167 17.52 6.33 -1.89
C ARG A 167 19.01 5.94 -1.88
N LEU A 168 19.33 4.81 -1.27
CA LEU A 168 20.71 4.32 -1.14
C LEU A 168 21.28 3.78 -2.45
N ALA A 169 20.50 3.00 -3.20
CA ALA A 169 21.00 2.28 -4.38
C ALA A 169 20.70 2.98 -5.71
N PHE A 170 19.70 3.87 -5.78
CA PHE A 170 19.27 4.49 -7.04
C PHE A 170 19.40 6.01 -7.03
N GLY A 171 19.49 6.64 -5.86
CA GLY A 171 19.65 8.08 -5.71
C GLY A 171 18.48 8.78 -5.02
N PRO A 172 18.51 10.11 -4.93
CA PRO A 172 17.58 10.88 -4.10
C PRO A 172 16.12 10.70 -4.51
N GLU A 173 15.23 10.72 -3.52
CA GLU A 173 13.80 10.49 -3.69
C GLU A 173 13.16 11.45 -4.70
N SER A 174 13.60 12.71 -4.73
CA SER A 174 13.09 13.74 -5.65
C SER A 174 13.23 13.38 -7.13
N GLY A 175 14.15 12.45 -7.48
CA GLY A 175 14.30 11.93 -8.84
C GLY A 175 13.24 10.90 -9.24
N TYR A 176 12.49 10.35 -8.28
CA TYR A 176 11.62 9.20 -8.51
C TYR A 176 10.19 9.39 -7.99
N VAL A 177 9.98 10.18 -6.95
CA VAL A 177 8.67 10.42 -6.34
C VAL A 177 8.13 11.77 -6.77
N ARG A 178 6.91 11.75 -7.32
CA ARG A 178 6.20 12.95 -7.72
C ARG A 178 4.96 13.13 -6.85
N HIS A 179 4.96 14.16 -6.02
CA HIS A 179 3.79 14.62 -5.30
C HIS A 179 2.69 15.12 -6.25
N LEU A 180 1.43 14.76 -5.99
CA LEU A 180 0.28 15.12 -6.84
C LEU A 180 -0.57 16.26 -6.28
N GLY A 181 -0.04 17.01 -5.29
CA GLY A 181 -0.68 18.20 -4.72
C GLY A 181 -1.73 17.90 -3.64
N TYR A 182 -1.78 16.66 -3.13
CA TYR A 182 -2.73 16.24 -2.10
C TYR A 182 -2.05 15.42 -1.03
N HIS A 183 -2.61 15.51 0.18
CA HIS A 183 -2.30 14.63 1.31
C HIS A 183 -3.54 13.86 1.73
N LEU A 184 -3.31 12.76 2.43
CA LEU A 184 -4.37 12.00 3.06
C LEU A 184 -3.98 11.64 4.49
N ALA A 185 -4.99 11.50 5.32
CA ALA A 185 -4.82 10.99 6.67
C ALA A 185 -6.02 10.14 7.10
N GLY A 186 -5.79 9.26 8.07
CA GLY A 186 -6.86 8.50 8.68
C GLY A 186 -6.49 8.03 10.07
N TRP A 187 -7.48 8.01 10.95
CA TRP A 187 -7.34 7.57 12.34
C TRP A 187 -8.62 6.92 12.84
N GLU A 188 -8.50 6.13 13.89
CA GLU A 188 -9.63 5.54 14.58
C GLU A 188 -10.11 6.46 15.70
N LEU A 189 -11.43 6.46 15.96
CA LEU A 189 -12.06 7.24 16.99
C LEU A 189 -13.24 6.46 17.62
N PRO A 190 -13.70 6.81 18.84
CA PRO A 190 -14.98 6.33 19.35
C PRO A 190 -16.14 6.77 18.47
N ASN A 191 -17.13 5.90 18.27
CA ASN A 191 -18.31 6.21 17.45
C ASN A 191 -19.36 7.03 18.20
N GLU A 192 -18.97 8.16 18.76
CA GLU A 192 -19.87 9.08 19.47
C GLU A 192 -20.88 9.76 18.55
N LEU A 193 -20.56 9.83 17.25
CA LEU A 193 -21.47 10.35 16.23
C LEU A 193 -22.62 9.40 15.90
N GLY A 194 -22.56 8.14 16.37
CA GLY A 194 -23.56 7.13 16.04
C GLY A 194 -23.68 6.82 14.55
N VAL A 195 -22.58 7.02 13.79
CA VAL A 195 -22.59 6.71 12.35
C VAL A 195 -22.70 5.21 12.12
N GLY A 196 -23.38 4.83 11.02
CA GLY A 196 -23.47 3.44 10.57
C GLY A 196 -22.26 3.03 9.71
N PRO A 197 -22.31 1.80 9.15
CA PRO A 197 -21.25 1.27 8.27
C PRO A 197 -21.20 1.95 6.89
N LEU A 198 -22.19 2.78 6.55
CA LEU A 198 -22.18 3.62 5.35
C LEU A 198 -21.15 4.72 5.53
N SER A 199 -20.13 4.75 4.68
CA SER A 199 -19.16 5.83 4.69
C SER A 199 -19.82 7.15 4.25
N GLN A 200 -19.91 8.11 5.16
CA GLN A 200 -20.37 9.46 4.85
C GLN A 200 -19.17 10.34 4.49
N GLN A 201 -19.29 11.06 3.38
CA GLN A 201 -18.22 11.88 2.84
C GLN A 201 -18.71 13.32 2.60
N TYR A 202 -18.08 14.27 3.26
CA TYR A 202 -18.30 15.70 3.09
C TYR A 202 -17.18 16.35 2.30
N ASN A 203 -17.51 17.21 1.35
CA ASN A 203 -16.54 17.87 0.49
C ASN A 203 -16.74 19.38 0.42
N VAL A 204 -15.63 20.11 0.48
CA VAL A 204 -15.50 21.47 -0.05
C VAL A 204 -14.35 21.50 -1.07
N PRO A 205 -14.17 22.57 -1.87
CA PRO A 205 -13.08 22.64 -2.83
C PRO A 205 -11.72 22.32 -2.20
N GLY A 206 -11.02 21.33 -2.76
CA GLY A 206 -9.69 20.89 -2.32
C GLY A 206 -9.65 20.10 -1.02
N ARG A 207 -10.79 19.85 -0.36
CA ARG A 207 -10.82 19.16 0.95
C ARG A 207 -11.99 18.17 1.02
N MET A 208 -11.72 17.02 1.62
CA MET A 208 -12.69 15.98 1.87
C MET A 208 -12.49 15.41 3.27
N ALA A 209 -13.56 15.20 4.01
CA ALA A 209 -13.58 14.45 5.25
C ALA A 209 -14.64 13.36 5.17
N SER A 210 -14.33 12.18 5.68
CA SER A 210 -15.29 11.08 5.77
C SER A 210 -15.21 10.37 7.11
N VAL A 211 -16.32 9.72 7.49
CA VAL A 211 -16.42 8.88 8.67
C VAL A 211 -17.34 7.70 8.40
N ALA A 212 -16.98 6.54 8.95
CA ALA A 212 -17.82 5.35 8.91
C ALA A 212 -17.59 4.53 10.19
N ALA A 213 -18.62 3.85 10.69
CA ALA A 213 -18.46 2.89 11.78
C ALA A 213 -17.61 1.71 11.33
N ASP A 214 -16.83 1.20 12.28
CA ASP A 214 -16.15 -0.07 12.11
C ASP A 214 -17.18 -1.21 12.08
N GLN A 215 -17.12 -2.04 11.04
CA GLN A 215 -18.10 -3.12 10.86
C GLN A 215 -17.96 -4.25 11.89
N SER A 216 -16.76 -4.44 12.45
CA SER A 216 -16.49 -5.48 13.45
C SER A 216 -16.70 -4.99 14.88
N ASP A 217 -16.63 -3.67 15.10
CA ASP A 217 -16.88 -3.02 16.39
C ASP A 217 -17.63 -1.69 16.16
N PRO A 218 -18.98 -1.71 16.20
CA PRO A 218 -19.79 -0.50 15.98
C PRO A 218 -19.57 0.61 17.00
N THR A 219 -18.88 0.35 18.12
CA THR A 219 -18.49 1.38 19.11
C THR A 219 -17.31 2.21 18.61
N ARG A 220 -16.66 1.80 17.55
CA ARG A 220 -15.52 2.47 16.89
C ARG A 220 -15.94 3.00 15.54
N ALA A 221 -15.25 4.05 15.10
CA ALA A 221 -15.36 4.60 13.75
C ALA A 221 -13.97 4.91 13.20
N GLY A 222 -13.89 5.02 11.87
CA GLY A 222 -12.70 5.49 11.17
C GLY A 222 -12.95 6.84 10.52
N ALA A 223 -12.07 7.80 10.74
CA ALA A 223 -11.99 9.05 9.99
C ALA A 223 -11.01 8.89 8.83
N PHE A 224 -11.35 9.49 7.68
CA PHE A 224 -10.47 9.56 6.53
C PHE A 224 -10.60 10.93 5.87
N VAL A 225 -9.46 11.59 5.62
CA VAL A 225 -9.43 12.93 5.05
C VAL A 225 -8.47 13.01 3.88
N VAL A 226 -8.83 13.83 2.89
CA VAL A 226 -7.97 14.19 1.74
C VAL A 226 -8.01 15.69 1.57
N PHE A 227 -6.86 16.31 1.41
CA PHE A 227 -6.78 17.75 1.27
C PHE A 227 -5.60 18.19 0.39
N THR A 228 -5.75 19.34 -0.25
CA THR A 228 -4.66 19.99 -0.99
C THR A 228 -3.72 20.67 -0.01
N ALA A 229 -2.44 20.37 -0.10
CA ALA A 229 -1.38 21.09 0.57
C ALA A 229 -0.08 20.95 -0.23
N PRO A 230 0.87 21.91 -0.10
CA PRO A 230 2.22 21.72 -0.59
C PRO A 230 2.88 20.56 0.14
N ASP A 231 3.96 20.04 -0.44
CA ASP A 231 4.77 19.03 0.21
C ASP A 231 5.36 19.60 1.50
N PRO A 232 5.11 19.00 2.68
CA PRO A 232 5.61 19.57 3.93
C PRO A 232 7.13 19.46 4.00
N GLU A 233 7.75 20.52 4.47
CA GLU A 233 9.16 20.53 4.86
C GLU A 233 9.27 19.90 6.27
N GLY A 234 10.21 18.95 6.46
CA GLY A 234 10.51 18.39 7.78
C GLY A 234 10.33 16.88 7.91
N ASP A 235 10.19 16.42 9.14
CA ASP A 235 10.06 15.00 9.47
C ASP A 235 8.62 14.50 9.23
N TRP A 236 8.45 13.65 8.22
CA TRP A 236 7.19 13.00 7.88
C TRP A 236 6.64 12.08 8.98
N TYR A 237 7.48 11.68 9.93
CA TYR A 237 7.12 10.75 11.01
C TYR A 237 6.77 11.47 12.32
N ASP A 238 6.89 12.81 12.39
CA ASP A 238 6.49 13.59 13.57
C ASP A 238 4.96 13.66 13.67
N LEU A 239 4.41 12.95 14.64
CA LEU A 239 2.97 12.85 14.88
C LEU A 239 2.31 14.21 15.18
N ASP A 240 2.98 15.06 15.94
CA ASP A 240 2.42 16.38 16.32
C ASP A 240 2.41 17.32 15.10
N GLN A 241 3.45 17.26 14.27
CA GLN A 241 3.48 17.99 13.00
C GLN A 241 2.38 17.51 12.06
N GLN A 242 2.18 16.20 11.91
CA GLN A 242 1.11 15.62 11.11
C GLN A 242 -0.27 16.10 11.58
N LYS A 243 -0.55 16.04 12.88
CA LYS A 243 -1.80 16.54 13.49
C LYS A 243 -2.01 18.03 13.22
N LYS A 244 -0.97 18.84 13.31
CA LYS A 244 -1.02 20.28 13.02
C LYS A 244 -1.34 20.56 11.56
N ILE A 245 -0.73 19.83 10.62
CA ILE A 245 -1.00 19.96 9.17
C ILE A 245 -2.47 19.64 8.89
N ILE A 246 -2.99 18.52 9.41
CA ILE A 246 -4.38 18.11 9.21
C ILE A 246 -5.34 19.15 9.81
N THR A 247 -5.09 19.59 11.04
CA THR A 247 -5.92 20.58 11.73
C THR A 247 -5.98 21.89 10.93
N THR A 248 -4.83 22.39 10.48
CA THR A 248 -4.75 23.61 9.68
C THR A 248 -5.49 23.47 8.35
N ALA A 249 -5.36 22.32 7.67
CA ALA A 249 -5.98 22.08 6.39
C ALA A 249 -7.51 21.99 6.47
N LEU A 250 -8.05 21.48 7.57
CA LEU A 250 -9.48 21.24 7.74
C LEU A 250 -10.17 22.29 8.61
N ASP A 251 -9.45 23.30 9.10
CA ASP A 251 -10.00 24.36 9.93
C ASP A 251 -11.14 25.10 9.23
N GLY A 252 -12.13 25.50 10.00
CA GLY A 252 -13.31 26.22 9.53
C GLY A 252 -14.31 25.37 8.74
N LEU A 253 -14.12 24.07 8.58
CA LEU A 253 -15.11 23.21 7.94
C LEU A 253 -16.27 22.87 8.88
N GLY A 254 -17.48 22.81 8.32
CA GLY A 254 -18.70 22.39 9.00
C GLY A 254 -18.85 20.87 9.12
N TRP A 255 -20.10 20.41 9.13
CA TRP A 255 -20.49 18.99 9.26
C TRP A 255 -19.91 18.38 10.54
N HIS A 256 -19.36 17.17 10.49
CA HIS A 256 -18.72 16.49 11.62
C HIS A 256 -17.23 16.84 11.80
N VAL A 257 -16.67 17.71 10.96
CA VAL A 257 -15.22 18.01 10.98
C VAL A 257 -14.73 18.52 12.32
N PRO A 258 -15.43 19.41 13.07
CA PRO A 258 -14.99 19.83 14.39
C PRO A 258 -14.83 18.65 15.38
N HIS A 259 -15.74 17.66 15.34
CA HIS A 259 -15.66 16.46 16.15
C HIS A 259 -14.48 15.57 15.72
N LEU A 260 -14.28 15.38 14.39
CA LEU A 260 -13.14 14.63 13.88
C LEU A 260 -11.81 15.26 14.28
N LEU A 261 -11.67 16.59 14.24
CA LEU A 261 -10.47 17.28 14.68
C LEU A 261 -10.26 17.21 16.19
N ALA A 262 -11.34 17.19 16.99
CA ALA A 262 -11.23 16.94 18.42
C ALA A 262 -10.67 15.54 18.71
N SER A 263 -11.19 14.50 18.04
CA SER A 263 -10.70 13.13 18.20
C SER A 263 -9.26 12.93 17.71
N LEU A 264 -8.83 13.71 16.70
CA LEU A 264 -7.46 13.65 16.18
C LEU A 264 -6.42 14.02 17.24
N ARG A 265 -6.72 14.97 18.14
CA ARG A 265 -5.80 15.38 19.21
C ARG A 265 -5.42 14.20 20.10
N ASP A 266 -6.38 13.35 20.41
CA ASP A 266 -6.22 12.22 21.31
C ASP A 266 -5.84 10.92 20.61
N ALA A 267 -5.77 10.93 19.26
CA ALA A 267 -5.40 9.76 18.49
C ALA A 267 -3.93 9.36 18.77
N PRO A 268 -3.68 8.14 19.30
CA PRO A 268 -2.33 7.67 19.59
C PRO A 268 -1.52 7.35 18.32
N GLU A 269 -2.23 7.01 17.24
CA GLU A 269 -1.68 6.67 15.93
C GLU A 269 -2.55 7.28 14.85
N LEU A 270 -1.92 7.68 13.76
CA LEU A 270 -2.62 8.04 12.54
C LEU A 270 -1.84 7.55 11.32
N TYR A 271 -2.55 7.30 10.26
CA TYR A 271 -1.95 7.17 8.93
C TYR A 271 -1.89 8.57 8.31
N PHE A 272 -0.71 8.99 7.88
CA PHE A 272 -0.52 10.23 7.14
C PHE A 272 0.44 9.99 5.97
N ASP A 273 0.09 10.46 4.79
CA ASP A 273 0.95 10.32 3.62
C ASP A 273 0.60 11.37 2.55
N SER A 274 1.48 11.55 1.59
CA SER A 274 1.23 12.30 0.37
C SER A 274 0.54 11.44 -0.68
N ILE A 275 -0.31 12.05 -1.51
CA ILE A 275 -0.76 11.41 -2.74
C ILE A 275 0.33 11.60 -3.79
N SER A 276 1.11 10.55 -4.02
CA SER A 276 2.32 10.58 -4.83
C SER A 276 2.40 9.42 -5.80
N LYS A 277 3.24 9.56 -6.82
CA LYS A 277 3.59 8.51 -7.79
C LYS A 277 5.07 8.24 -7.78
N VAL A 278 5.44 6.97 -7.74
CA VAL A 278 6.81 6.50 -7.87
C VAL A 278 7.08 6.09 -9.32
N ARG A 279 8.13 6.64 -9.90
CA ARG A 279 8.58 6.28 -11.25
C ARG A 279 10.07 5.98 -11.24
N VAL A 280 10.39 4.71 -11.22
CA VAL A 280 11.78 4.24 -11.32
C VAL A 280 12.00 3.67 -12.71
N PRO A 281 12.92 4.23 -13.51
CA PRO A 281 13.17 3.78 -14.89
C PRO A 281 13.62 2.33 -14.98
N ARG A 282 14.41 1.86 -14.00
CA ARG A 282 14.88 0.48 -13.87
C ARG A 282 14.71 0.05 -12.42
N TRP A 283 14.07 -1.09 -12.18
CA TRP A 283 13.74 -1.57 -10.84
C TRP A 283 14.86 -2.36 -10.16
N HIS A 284 16.03 -2.44 -10.79
CA HIS A 284 17.20 -3.10 -10.21
C HIS A 284 18.50 -2.37 -10.57
N ALA A 285 19.48 -2.47 -9.70
CA ALA A 285 20.84 -2.00 -9.88
C ALA A 285 21.78 -3.01 -9.20
N GLY A 286 22.66 -3.65 -9.97
CA GLY A 286 23.53 -4.70 -9.46
C GLY A 286 22.75 -5.78 -8.69
N ARG A 287 23.13 -6.02 -7.44
CA ARG A 287 22.52 -6.99 -6.52
C ARG A 287 21.30 -6.47 -5.76
N THR A 288 20.83 -5.27 -6.09
CA THR A 288 19.68 -4.63 -5.42
C THR A 288 18.50 -4.53 -6.35
N ALA A 289 17.29 -4.88 -5.87
CA ALA A 289 16.03 -4.70 -6.59
C ALA A 289 14.97 -3.96 -5.74
N LEU A 290 13.98 -3.36 -6.40
CA LEU A 290 12.84 -2.72 -5.76
C LEU A 290 11.56 -3.51 -6.04
N LEU A 291 10.66 -3.53 -5.05
CA LEU A 291 9.41 -4.29 -5.08
C LEU A 291 8.24 -3.43 -4.56
N GLY A 292 7.08 -3.54 -5.21
CA GLY A 292 5.87 -2.86 -4.77
C GLY A 292 5.97 -1.33 -4.86
N ASP A 293 5.49 -0.63 -3.86
CA ASP A 293 5.43 0.83 -3.86
C ASP A 293 6.81 1.50 -3.94
N ALA A 294 7.88 0.81 -3.54
CA ALA A 294 9.26 1.28 -3.72
C ALA A 294 9.64 1.46 -5.20
N ALA A 295 9.06 0.66 -6.10
CA ALA A 295 9.36 0.66 -7.53
C ALA A 295 8.31 1.40 -8.38
N TRP A 296 7.00 1.22 -8.08
CA TRP A 296 5.88 1.70 -8.92
C TRP A 296 4.68 2.21 -8.13
N GLY A 297 4.83 2.55 -6.87
CA GLY A 297 3.73 2.97 -6.00
C GLY A 297 2.91 4.13 -6.56
N VAL A 298 1.62 4.09 -6.29
CA VAL A 298 0.70 5.22 -6.42
C VAL A 298 -0.21 5.21 -5.20
N THR A 299 -0.10 6.25 -4.39
CA THR A 299 -0.96 6.40 -3.21
C THR A 299 -2.42 6.46 -3.64
N LEU A 300 -3.29 5.65 -3.03
CA LEU A 300 -4.71 5.51 -3.40
C LEU A 300 -4.93 5.14 -4.87
N GLY A 301 -3.93 4.60 -5.55
CA GLY A 301 -4.04 4.18 -6.94
C GLY A 301 -4.92 2.94 -7.17
N GLY A 302 -5.37 2.33 -6.08
CA GLY A 302 -6.37 1.28 -6.07
C GLY A 302 -5.85 -0.15 -6.07
N MET A 303 -4.55 -0.42 -6.35
CA MET A 303 -4.07 -1.81 -6.47
C MET A 303 -2.62 -2.03 -6.02
N GLY A 304 -2.00 -1.05 -5.36
CA GLY A 304 -0.58 -1.12 -4.95
C GLY A 304 -0.26 -2.37 -4.11
N VAL A 305 -1.15 -2.71 -3.19
CA VAL A 305 -1.00 -3.87 -2.31
C VAL A 305 -1.06 -5.19 -3.09
N GLY A 306 -2.07 -5.38 -3.94
CA GLY A 306 -2.22 -6.57 -4.75
C GLY A 306 -1.06 -6.73 -5.74
N THR A 307 -0.66 -5.65 -6.43
CA THR A 307 0.49 -5.67 -7.36
C THR A 307 1.81 -5.94 -6.63
N GLY A 308 1.95 -5.49 -5.38
CA GLY A 308 3.12 -5.79 -4.55
C GLY A 308 3.24 -7.28 -4.20
N ILE A 309 2.12 -7.93 -3.85
CA ILE A 309 2.08 -9.38 -3.58
C ILE A 309 2.39 -10.18 -4.85
N VAL A 310 1.77 -9.82 -5.98
CA VAL A 310 2.06 -10.43 -7.29
C VAL A 310 3.52 -10.22 -7.68
N GLY A 311 4.05 -9.02 -7.41
CA GLY A 311 5.47 -8.72 -7.64
C GLY A 311 6.40 -9.61 -6.84
N GLY A 312 6.07 -9.88 -5.57
CA GLY A 312 6.82 -10.80 -4.71
C GLY A 312 6.82 -12.23 -5.27
N TYR A 313 5.67 -12.72 -5.76
CA TYR A 313 5.56 -14.01 -6.43
C TYR A 313 6.45 -14.10 -7.67
N VAL A 314 6.36 -13.11 -8.56
CA VAL A 314 7.13 -13.11 -9.80
C VAL A 314 8.62 -12.98 -9.53
N LEU A 315 9.05 -12.09 -8.64
CA LEU A 315 10.47 -11.90 -8.34
C LEU A 315 11.08 -13.17 -7.72
N ALA A 316 10.39 -13.81 -6.78
CA ALA A 316 10.85 -15.06 -6.18
C ALA A 316 10.89 -16.21 -7.20
N GLY A 317 9.87 -16.31 -8.07
CA GLY A 317 9.81 -17.31 -9.12
C GLY A 317 10.92 -17.15 -10.16
N GLU A 318 11.19 -15.92 -10.61
CA GLU A 318 12.30 -15.66 -11.55
C GLU A 318 13.67 -15.96 -10.91
N LEU A 319 13.86 -15.66 -9.62
CA LEU A 319 15.07 -16.03 -8.89
C LEU A 319 15.21 -17.58 -8.82
N ALA A 320 14.12 -18.29 -8.53
CA ALA A 320 14.14 -19.74 -8.46
C ALA A 320 14.48 -20.39 -9.82
N VAL A 321 13.87 -19.90 -10.91
CA VAL A 321 14.14 -20.38 -12.27
C VAL A 321 15.58 -20.08 -12.69
N ALA A 322 16.11 -18.93 -12.30
CA ALA A 322 17.50 -18.54 -12.58
C ALA A 322 18.54 -19.16 -11.63
N GLY A 323 18.13 -20.04 -10.68
CA GLY A 323 19.04 -20.62 -9.69
C GLY A 323 19.73 -19.58 -8.80
N GLY A 324 19.07 -18.46 -8.52
CA GLY A 324 19.59 -17.34 -7.73
C GLY A 324 20.40 -16.31 -8.52
N ASP A 325 20.64 -16.51 -9.83
CA ASP A 325 21.37 -15.49 -10.62
C ASP A 325 20.49 -14.25 -10.87
N HIS A 326 20.74 -13.21 -10.08
CA HIS A 326 20.03 -11.92 -10.15
C HIS A 326 20.20 -11.21 -11.50
N ARG A 327 21.29 -11.45 -12.22
CA ARG A 327 21.55 -10.83 -13.54
C ARG A 327 20.56 -11.34 -14.61
N ILE A 328 20.00 -12.52 -14.38
CA ILE A 328 18.95 -13.13 -15.22
C ILE A 328 17.57 -12.82 -14.63
N ALA A 329 17.40 -13.02 -13.31
CA ALA A 329 16.12 -12.91 -12.62
C ALA A 329 15.55 -11.49 -12.59
N PHE A 330 16.35 -10.49 -12.24
CA PHE A 330 15.87 -9.11 -12.09
C PHE A 330 15.37 -8.48 -13.40
N PRO A 331 16.08 -8.61 -14.53
CA PRO A 331 15.54 -8.15 -15.81
C PRO A 331 14.27 -8.91 -16.25
N ALA A 332 14.18 -10.22 -15.96
CA ALA A 332 13.00 -11.02 -16.28
C ALA A 332 11.78 -10.59 -15.44
N TYR A 333 11.95 -10.42 -14.14
CA TYR A 333 10.96 -9.86 -13.22
C TYR A 333 10.43 -8.51 -13.72
N GLU A 334 11.31 -7.55 -13.99
CA GLU A 334 10.93 -6.23 -14.45
C GLU A 334 10.17 -6.28 -15.78
N ARG A 335 10.62 -7.05 -16.77
CA ARG A 335 9.98 -7.20 -18.07
C ARG A 335 8.57 -7.77 -17.95
N ARG A 336 8.34 -8.75 -17.07
CA ARG A 336 7.03 -9.38 -16.87
C ARG A 336 6.02 -8.44 -16.22
N LEU A 337 6.45 -7.65 -15.25
CA LEU A 337 5.55 -6.85 -14.44
C LEU A 337 5.42 -5.40 -14.89
N ARG A 338 6.34 -4.87 -15.67
CA ARG A 338 6.38 -3.44 -15.99
C ARG A 338 5.08 -2.96 -16.62
N ASP A 339 4.56 -3.62 -17.62
CA ASP A 339 3.33 -3.19 -18.28
C ASP A 339 2.10 -3.33 -17.36
N TYR A 340 2.08 -4.35 -16.54
CA TYR A 340 1.04 -4.55 -15.54
C TYR A 340 1.06 -3.44 -14.48
N ALA A 341 2.19 -3.18 -13.85
CA ALA A 341 2.36 -2.13 -12.86
C ALA A 341 2.10 -0.73 -13.44
N MET A 342 2.61 -0.45 -14.65
CA MET A 342 2.41 0.85 -15.30
C MET A 342 0.97 1.12 -15.74
N ARG A 343 0.16 0.09 -16.02
CA ARG A 343 -1.29 0.27 -16.29
C ARG A 343 -2.00 0.91 -15.11
N TRP A 344 -1.69 0.48 -13.89
CA TRP A 344 -2.26 1.04 -12.66
C TRP A 344 -1.87 2.49 -12.42
N GLN A 345 -0.66 2.86 -12.83
CA GLN A 345 -0.22 4.24 -12.70
C GLN A 345 -0.87 5.21 -13.69
N ARG A 346 -1.21 4.76 -14.93
CA ARG A 346 -1.60 5.66 -16.03
C ARG A 346 -2.90 6.42 -15.76
N GLY A 347 -3.85 5.84 -15.08
CA GLY A 347 -5.16 6.44 -14.79
C GLY A 347 -5.31 7.00 -13.38
N ALA A 348 -4.36 6.72 -12.48
CA ALA A 348 -4.49 7.06 -11.09
C ALA A 348 -4.28 8.57 -10.85
N SER A 349 -5.35 9.25 -10.51
CA SER A 349 -5.36 10.64 -10.03
C SER A 349 -6.44 10.79 -8.96
N PRO A 350 -6.27 10.11 -7.80
CA PRO A 350 -7.32 10.01 -6.80
C PRO A 350 -7.63 11.34 -6.11
N GLY A 351 -6.64 12.21 -5.91
CA GLY A 351 -6.80 13.48 -5.25
C GLY A 351 -7.90 14.36 -5.88
N PRO A 352 -7.83 14.72 -7.16
CA PRO A 352 -8.86 15.50 -7.85
C PRO A 352 -10.24 14.84 -7.90
N PHE A 353 -10.30 13.52 -7.86
CA PHE A 353 -11.58 12.79 -7.79
C PHE A 353 -12.19 12.86 -6.39
N LEU A 354 -11.39 12.63 -5.34
CA LEU A 354 -11.85 12.64 -3.94
C LEU A 354 -12.12 14.07 -3.45
N ALA A 355 -11.23 15.02 -3.75
CA ALA A 355 -11.29 16.40 -3.30
C ALA A 355 -11.02 17.36 -4.47
N PRO A 356 -11.99 17.57 -5.41
CA PRO A 356 -11.82 18.50 -6.51
C PRO A 356 -11.39 19.88 -6.03
N ALA A 357 -10.32 20.44 -6.60
CA ALA A 357 -9.68 21.65 -6.11
C ALA A 357 -10.54 22.93 -6.27
N THR A 358 -11.56 22.90 -7.14
CA THR A 358 -12.39 24.07 -7.46
C THR A 358 -13.88 23.81 -7.21
N ALA A 359 -14.65 24.87 -6.89
CA ALA A 359 -16.10 24.77 -6.72
C ALA A 359 -16.80 24.25 -7.98
N GLY A 360 -16.38 24.69 -9.16
CA GLY A 360 -16.92 24.22 -10.44
C GLY A 360 -16.63 22.73 -10.68
N GLY A 361 -15.41 22.27 -10.37
CA GLY A 361 -15.03 20.87 -10.46
C GLY A 361 -15.83 20.00 -9.49
N LEU A 362 -16.00 20.44 -8.25
CA LEU A 362 -16.82 19.76 -7.24
C LEU A 362 -18.29 19.68 -7.67
N TRP A 363 -18.87 20.76 -8.16
CA TRP A 363 -20.24 20.78 -8.68
C TRP A 363 -20.42 19.81 -9.86
N LEU A 364 -19.49 19.84 -10.84
CA LEU A 364 -19.55 18.97 -12.01
C LEU A 364 -19.45 17.50 -11.62
N ARG A 365 -18.46 17.13 -10.76
CA ARG A 365 -18.31 15.78 -10.23
C ARG A 365 -19.62 15.31 -9.56
N ASN A 366 -20.17 16.12 -8.65
CA ASN A 366 -21.38 15.76 -7.91
C ASN A 366 -22.58 15.59 -8.86
N ARG A 367 -22.72 16.45 -9.89
CA ARG A 367 -23.77 16.33 -10.89
C ARG A 367 -23.65 15.04 -11.71
N LEU A 368 -22.45 14.70 -12.15
CA LEU A 368 -22.19 13.46 -12.93
C LEU A 368 -22.44 12.22 -12.09
N LEU A 369 -21.97 12.18 -10.84
CA LEU A 369 -22.09 11.02 -9.95
C LEU A 369 -23.52 10.78 -9.42
N ARG A 370 -24.46 11.70 -9.63
CA ARG A 370 -25.90 11.49 -9.41
C ARG A 370 -26.53 10.56 -10.47
N THR A 371 -25.88 10.39 -11.62
CA THR A 371 -26.45 9.67 -12.76
C THR A 371 -26.05 8.20 -12.77
N ARG A 372 -27.02 7.28 -12.84
CA ARG A 372 -26.79 5.85 -12.90
C ARG A 372 -25.84 5.40 -14.01
N PRO A 373 -25.88 5.95 -15.25
CA PRO A 373 -24.96 5.55 -16.31
C PRO A 373 -23.51 5.84 -15.96
N VAL A 374 -23.20 6.99 -15.34
CA VAL A 374 -21.85 7.34 -14.92
C VAL A 374 -21.38 6.43 -13.79
N GLN A 375 -22.23 6.14 -12.81
CA GLN A 375 -21.89 5.18 -11.74
C GLN A 375 -21.61 3.78 -12.31
N ALA A 376 -22.45 3.29 -13.25
CA ALA A 376 -22.22 2.01 -13.89
C ALA A 376 -20.92 1.98 -14.70
N MET A 377 -20.58 3.06 -15.39
CA MET A 377 -19.30 3.21 -16.09
C MET A 377 -18.11 3.16 -15.14
N LEU A 378 -18.18 3.84 -13.99
CA LEU A 378 -17.13 3.82 -12.97
C LEU A 378 -16.94 2.42 -12.38
N VAL A 379 -18.03 1.73 -12.01
CA VAL A 379 -17.97 0.34 -11.49
C VAL A 379 -17.40 -0.59 -12.55
N ARG A 380 -17.80 -0.45 -13.82
CA ARG A 380 -17.19 -1.21 -14.92
C ARG A 380 -15.70 -0.90 -15.08
N GLY A 381 -15.32 0.38 -14.98
CA GLY A 381 -13.92 0.81 -15.04
C GLY A 381 -13.08 0.16 -13.94
N THR A 382 -13.57 0.14 -12.70
CA THR A 382 -12.85 -0.53 -11.59
C THR A 382 -12.74 -2.03 -11.78
N ARG A 383 -13.74 -2.69 -12.37
CA ARG A 383 -13.68 -4.13 -12.71
C ARG A 383 -12.73 -4.41 -13.88
N SER A 384 -12.70 -3.58 -14.91
CA SER A 384 -11.80 -3.76 -16.06
C SER A 384 -10.33 -3.52 -15.71
N LEU A 385 -10.07 -2.81 -14.63
CA LEU A 385 -8.73 -2.65 -14.08
C LEU A 385 -8.20 -3.96 -13.45
N ALA A 386 -9.05 -4.88 -13.05
CA ALA A 386 -8.69 -6.23 -12.58
C ALA A 386 -8.27 -7.14 -13.76
N THR A 387 -7.53 -6.59 -14.71
CA THR A 387 -7.10 -7.38 -15.87
C THR A 387 -6.07 -8.42 -15.47
N ASP A 388 -6.29 -9.62 -15.97
CA ASP A 388 -5.45 -10.76 -15.75
C ASP A 388 -4.04 -10.51 -16.29
N LEU A 389 -3.06 -10.77 -15.45
CA LEU A 389 -1.71 -11.02 -15.88
C LEU A 389 -1.59 -12.53 -16.05
N ASP A 390 -1.15 -12.97 -17.22
CA ASP A 390 -0.76 -14.35 -17.42
C ASP A 390 0.51 -14.62 -16.58
N LEU A 391 0.27 -15.12 -15.36
CA LEU A 391 1.35 -15.43 -14.44
C LEU A 391 2.00 -16.74 -14.87
N PRO A 392 3.34 -16.80 -14.94
CA PRO A 392 4.02 -18.08 -15.09
C PRO A 392 3.65 -19.03 -13.96
N ASP A 393 3.42 -20.26 -14.32
CA ASP A 393 3.33 -21.34 -13.33
C ASP A 393 4.76 -21.66 -12.85
N TYR A 394 5.19 -20.95 -11.82
CA TYR A 394 6.49 -21.25 -11.22
C TYR A 394 6.40 -22.56 -10.44
N PRO A 395 7.51 -23.31 -10.40
CA PRO A 395 7.53 -24.57 -9.66
C PRO A 395 7.00 -24.38 -8.25
N ALA A 396 6.05 -25.23 -7.84
CA ALA A 396 5.49 -25.17 -6.49
C ALA A 396 6.59 -25.30 -5.45
N PRO A 397 6.72 -24.38 -4.50
CA PRO A 397 7.64 -24.55 -3.39
C PRO A 397 7.11 -25.65 -2.47
N SER A 398 7.99 -26.43 -1.87
CA SER A 398 7.66 -27.53 -0.93
C SER A 398 7.43 -27.02 0.49
#